data_d2e71ac63b111afe94e45abf71e1b472
#
_entry.id   d2e71ac63b111afe94e45abf71e1b472
#
_cell.length_a   1.000
_cell.length_b   1.000
_cell.length_c   1.000
_cell.angle_alpha   90.00
_cell.angle_beta   90.00
_cell.angle_gamma   90.00
#
_symmetry.space_group_name_H-M   'P 1'
#
loop_
_entity.id
_entity.type
_entity.pdbx_description
1 polymer ?
#
loop_
_entity_poly.entity_id
_entity_poly.type
_entity_poly.pdbx_seq_one_letter_code
_entity_poly.pdbx_strand_id
1 'polypeptide(L)'
;GPPRMSMSAKCLFTRQMAGLVDAGLPLDKALLSLTRQMASSRDTTTKKKVEALYDDVREGSSLSKAMERYPMDFDSSYRSVIAAAEHSGAMGKVLEQLAQELEDATALKSKLAGAALYPSIVCVFAVIMILFLMTYVVPQVANVFNKGDRALPTLTAIMLTFSTVIRTYWWLLAGLGFAAITTLSWLYRQETSGRVGRRTDA
;
A
#
# COMPACT_ATOMS: atom_id res chain seq x y z
N GLY A 1 2.90 -13.61 -13.84
CA GLY A 1 4.18 -12.93 -13.75
C GLY A 1 4.87 -13.25 -12.42
N PRO A 2 6.20 -13.15 -12.33
CA PRO A 2 6.90 -13.44 -11.07
C PRO A 2 6.39 -12.49 -9.98
N PRO A 3 6.24 -12.98 -8.73
CA PRO A 3 5.76 -12.17 -7.63
C PRO A 3 6.65 -10.93 -7.43
N ARG A 4 6.04 -9.79 -7.15
CA ARG A 4 6.77 -8.52 -6.97
C ARG A 4 7.55 -8.53 -5.66
N MET A 5 8.69 -7.85 -5.68
CA MET A 5 9.43 -7.50 -4.46
C MET A 5 8.60 -6.51 -3.64
N SER A 6 8.55 -6.67 -2.32
CA SER A 6 7.87 -5.67 -1.47
C SER A 6 8.64 -4.34 -1.50
N MET A 7 7.94 -3.22 -1.28
CA MET A 7 8.59 -1.92 -1.22
C MET A 7 9.68 -1.86 -0.12
N SER A 8 9.41 -2.50 1.01
CA SER A 8 10.37 -2.62 2.10
C SER A 8 11.60 -3.45 1.71
N ALA A 9 11.41 -4.54 0.93
CA ALA A 9 12.51 -5.36 0.45
C ALA A 9 13.36 -4.60 -0.58
N LYS A 10 12.74 -3.84 -1.49
CA LYS A 10 13.44 -2.97 -2.44
C LYS A 10 14.25 -1.89 -1.70
N CYS A 11 13.65 -1.24 -0.71
CA CYS A 11 14.31 -0.24 0.12
C CYS A 11 15.54 -0.84 0.84
N LEU A 12 15.37 -1.98 1.49
CA LEU A 12 16.44 -2.68 2.19
C LEU A 12 17.57 -3.10 1.23
N PHE A 13 17.23 -3.66 0.08
CA PHE A 13 18.18 -4.01 -0.97
C PHE A 13 19.01 -2.80 -1.40
N THR A 14 18.34 -1.67 -1.72
CA THR A 14 19.02 -0.45 -2.16
C THR A 14 19.94 0.12 -1.06
N ARG A 15 19.46 0.15 0.20
CA ARG A 15 20.24 0.62 1.34
C ARG A 15 21.48 -0.24 1.60
N GLN A 16 21.35 -1.55 1.55
CA GLN A 16 22.47 -2.46 1.76
C GLN A 16 23.49 -2.38 0.61
N MET A 17 23.02 -2.29 -0.64
CA MET A 17 23.88 -2.05 -1.80
C MET A 17 24.64 -0.73 -1.66
N ALA A 18 23.95 0.33 -1.27
CA ALA A 18 24.58 1.63 -1.05
C ALA A 18 25.72 1.54 -0.04
N GLY A 19 25.48 0.96 1.12
CA GLY A 19 26.49 0.82 2.17
C GLY A 19 27.69 -0.04 1.76
N LEU A 20 27.47 -1.13 1.02
CA LEU A 20 28.55 -2.01 0.57
C LEU A 20 29.40 -1.34 -0.52
N VAL A 21 28.77 -0.66 -1.48
CA VAL A 21 29.47 0.02 -2.58
C VAL A 21 30.19 1.28 -2.07
N ASP A 22 29.59 2.01 -1.14
CA ASP A 22 30.21 3.19 -0.50
C ASP A 22 31.44 2.77 0.34
N ALA A 23 31.40 1.59 0.95
CA ALA A 23 32.55 0.97 1.62
C ALA A 23 33.65 0.48 0.66
N GLY A 24 33.48 0.70 -0.65
CA GLY A 24 34.47 0.34 -1.67
C GLY A 24 34.38 -1.09 -2.22
N LEU A 25 33.32 -1.84 -1.90
CA LEU A 25 33.13 -3.14 -2.49
C LEU A 25 32.74 -3.02 -3.98
N PRO A 26 33.37 -3.79 -4.88
CA PRO A 26 32.88 -3.95 -6.24
C PRO A 26 31.44 -4.46 -6.27
N LEU A 27 30.70 -4.09 -7.31
CA LEU A 27 29.27 -4.35 -7.44
C LEU A 27 28.93 -5.84 -7.37
N ASP A 28 29.73 -6.69 -8.00
CA ASP A 28 29.61 -8.15 -7.97
C ASP A 28 29.78 -8.70 -6.54
N LYS A 29 30.74 -8.17 -5.79
CA LYS A 29 30.99 -8.57 -4.40
C LYS A 29 29.90 -8.09 -3.44
N ALA A 30 29.36 -6.88 -3.69
CA ALA A 30 28.24 -6.34 -2.94
C ALA A 30 26.99 -7.23 -3.14
N LEU A 31 26.64 -7.57 -4.39
CA LEU A 31 25.55 -8.50 -4.69
C LEU A 31 25.75 -9.88 -4.08
N LEU A 32 26.96 -10.44 -4.17
CA LEU A 32 27.29 -11.73 -3.53
C LEU A 32 27.08 -11.68 -2.01
N SER A 33 27.47 -10.59 -1.38
CA SER A 33 27.26 -10.39 0.05
C SER A 33 25.77 -10.39 0.41
N LEU A 34 24.93 -9.74 -0.40
CA LEU A 34 23.49 -9.73 -0.22
C LEU A 34 22.86 -11.11 -0.42
N THR A 35 23.26 -11.87 -1.44
CA THR A 35 22.75 -13.24 -1.65
C THR A 35 23.05 -14.13 -0.45
N ARG A 36 24.23 -13.99 0.15
CA ARG A 36 24.62 -14.75 1.36
C ARG A 36 23.79 -14.33 2.58
N GLN A 37 23.57 -13.05 2.78
CA GLN A 37 22.73 -12.55 3.88
C GLN A 37 21.29 -13.04 3.74
N MET A 38 20.78 -13.14 2.51
CA MET A 38 19.43 -13.61 2.21
C MET A 38 19.29 -15.14 2.19
N ALA A 39 20.37 -15.89 2.40
CA ALA A 39 20.34 -17.35 2.36
C ALA A 39 19.33 -17.96 3.36
N SER A 40 19.20 -17.35 4.54
CA SER A 40 18.24 -17.73 5.59
C SER A 40 16.92 -16.94 5.56
N SER A 41 16.73 -16.07 4.58
CA SER A 41 15.52 -15.24 4.49
C SER A 41 14.30 -16.07 4.10
N ARG A 42 13.15 -15.77 4.71
CA ARG A 42 11.85 -16.32 4.31
C ARG A 42 11.32 -15.72 3.01
N ASP A 43 11.86 -14.58 2.59
CA ASP A 43 11.49 -13.92 1.33
C ASP A 43 12.25 -14.57 0.15
N THR A 44 11.72 -15.70 -0.28
CA THR A 44 12.28 -16.46 -1.41
C THR A 44 12.18 -15.69 -2.73
N THR A 45 11.24 -14.77 -2.85
CA THR A 45 11.05 -13.96 -4.06
C THR A 45 12.18 -12.96 -4.24
N THR A 46 12.47 -12.18 -3.23
CA THR A 46 13.57 -11.20 -3.25
C THR A 46 14.91 -11.92 -3.39
N LYS A 47 15.10 -13.02 -2.65
CA LYS A 47 16.31 -13.84 -2.74
C LYS A 47 16.61 -14.27 -4.18
N LYS A 48 15.67 -14.94 -4.86
CA LYS A 48 15.87 -15.41 -6.25
C LYS A 48 16.19 -14.28 -7.21
N LYS A 49 15.60 -13.08 -7.02
CA LYS A 49 15.89 -11.93 -7.87
C LYS A 49 17.28 -11.38 -7.64
N VAL A 50 17.72 -11.27 -6.39
CA VAL A 50 19.07 -10.81 -6.07
C VAL A 50 20.12 -11.81 -6.56
N GLU A 51 19.86 -13.12 -6.45
CA GLU A 51 20.70 -14.16 -7.03
C GLU A 51 20.82 -14.01 -8.56
N ALA A 52 19.70 -13.79 -9.25
CA ALA A 52 19.71 -13.59 -10.70
C ALA A 52 20.44 -12.31 -11.11
N LEU A 53 20.28 -11.21 -10.37
CA LEU A 53 21.04 -9.97 -10.60
C LEU A 53 22.56 -10.20 -10.40
N TYR A 54 22.93 -10.99 -9.37
CA TYR A 54 24.31 -11.33 -9.15
C TYR A 54 24.89 -12.15 -10.31
N ASP A 55 24.17 -13.16 -10.78
CA ASP A 55 24.62 -14.01 -11.89
C ASP A 55 24.81 -13.19 -13.17
N ASP A 56 23.83 -12.32 -13.53
CA ASP A 56 23.90 -11.44 -14.70
C ASP A 56 25.11 -10.48 -14.62
N VAL A 57 25.34 -9.86 -13.46
CA VAL A 57 26.47 -8.92 -13.26
C VAL A 57 27.82 -9.68 -13.29
N ARG A 58 27.87 -10.87 -12.72
CA ARG A 58 29.07 -11.72 -12.76
C ARG A 58 29.42 -12.16 -14.19
N GLU A 59 28.42 -12.33 -15.06
CA GLU A 59 28.58 -12.64 -16.47
C GLU A 59 28.97 -11.42 -17.32
N GLY A 60 29.10 -10.24 -16.70
CA GLY A 60 29.54 -9.00 -17.34
C GLY A 60 28.43 -8.05 -17.78
N SER A 61 27.18 -8.33 -17.44
CA SER A 61 26.09 -7.38 -17.67
C SER A 61 26.21 -6.20 -16.71
N SER A 62 25.77 -5.00 -17.15
CA SER A 62 25.58 -3.89 -16.23
C SER A 62 24.41 -4.16 -15.28
N LEU A 63 24.45 -3.60 -14.07
CA LEU A 63 23.36 -3.75 -13.09
C LEU A 63 22.04 -3.18 -13.63
N SER A 64 22.10 -2.04 -14.30
CA SER A 64 20.93 -1.42 -14.95
C SER A 64 20.27 -2.37 -15.95
N LYS A 65 21.08 -3.06 -16.77
CA LYS A 65 20.59 -4.04 -17.75
C LYS A 65 20.05 -5.32 -17.08
N ALA A 66 20.71 -5.83 -16.06
CA ALA A 66 20.21 -6.96 -15.29
C ALA A 66 18.83 -6.65 -14.65
N MET A 67 18.62 -5.42 -14.19
CA MET A 67 17.34 -4.95 -13.63
C MET A 67 16.20 -4.86 -14.67
N GLU A 68 16.48 -4.82 -15.96
CA GLU A 68 15.45 -4.83 -17.01
C GLU A 68 14.59 -6.08 -17.01
N ARG A 69 15.10 -7.19 -16.47
CA ARG A 69 14.33 -8.43 -16.29
C ARG A 69 13.19 -8.29 -15.28
N TYR A 70 13.25 -7.26 -14.43
CA TYR A 70 12.31 -7.03 -13.34
C TYR A 70 11.70 -5.62 -13.39
N PRO A 71 11.03 -5.25 -14.50
CA PRO A 71 10.52 -3.88 -14.70
C PRO A 71 9.42 -3.48 -13.71
N MET A 72 8.80 -4.47 -13.07
CA MET A 72 7.79 -4.26 -12.03
C MET A 72 8.40 -3.90 -10.67
N ASP A 73 9.64 -4.26 -10.44
CA ASP A 73 10.37 -3.97 -9.20
C ASP A 73 11.26 -2.74 -9.37
N PHE A 74 11.94 -2.64 -10.51
CA PHE A 74 12.83 -1.56 -10.85
C PHE A 74 12.25 -0.81 -12.06
N ASP A 75 11.57 0.29 -11.80
CA ASP A 75 10.97 1.15 -12.83
C ASP A 75 12.06 1.81 -13.72
N SER A 76 11.64 2.37 -14.83
CA SER A 76 12.56 2.97 -15.81
C SER A 76 13.40 4.09 -15.21
N SER A 77 12.82 4.89 -14.31
CA SER A 77 13.53 5.98 -13.64
C SER A 77 14.66 5.44 -12.78
N TYR A 78 14.39 4.44 -11.94
CA TYR A 78 15.39 3.81 -11.10
C TYR A 78 16.54 3.23 -11.94
N ARG A 79 16.22 2.49 -13.00
CA ARG A 79 17.25 1.91 -13.89
C ARG A 79 18.09 2.94 -14.63
N SER A 80 17.47 4.03 -15.10
CA SER A 80 18.18 5.11 -15.78
C SER A 80 19.18 5.82 -14.86
N VAL A 81 18.81 6.01 -13.59
CA VAL A 81 19.69 6.60 -12.59
C VAL A 81 20.86 5.65 -12.27
N ILE A 82 20.61 4.33 -12.15
CA ILE A 82 21.67 3.34 -11.97
C ILE A 82 22.58 3.29 -13.20
N ALA A 83 22.05 3.31 -14.43
CA ALA A 83 22.87 3.35 -15.64
C ALA A 83 23.80 4.57 -15.70
N ALA A 84 23.29 5.75 -15.37
CA ALA A 84 24.10 6.95 -15.28
C ALA A 84 25.21 6.85 -14.22
N ALA A 85 24.90 6.23 -13.07
CA ALA A 85 25.87 5.99 -12.00
C ALA A 85 26.97 4.99 -12.39
N GLU A 86 26.62 3.93 -13.14
CA GLU A 86 27.58 2.99 -13.69
C GLU A 86 28.59 3.68 -14.62
N HIS A 87 28.12 4.57 -15.48
CA HIS A 87 28.98 5.30 -16.41
C HIS A 87 29.87 6.35 -15.73
N SER A 88 29.35 6.99 -14.69
CA SER A 88 30.09 8.05 -13.98
C SER A 88 30.99 7.56 -12.86
N GLY A 89 30.88 6.28 -12.47
CA GLY A 89 31.57 5.71 -11.31
C GLY A 89 31.06 6.20 -9.95
N ALA A 90 29.92 6.91 -9.93
CA ALA A 90 29.32 7.50 -8.72
C ALA A 90 28.27 6.56 -8.07
N MET A 91 28.39 5.26 -8.24
CA MET A 91 27.39 4.26 -7.85
C MET A 91 27.02 4.35 -6.36
N GLY A 92 28.01 4.48 -5.47
CA GLY A 92 27.76 4.55 -4.02
C GLY A 92 26.87 5.73 -3.64
N LYS A 93 27.21 6.92 -4.13
CA LYS A 93 26.45 8.15 -3.87
C LYS A 93 25.02 8.08 -4.43
N VAL A 94 24.87 7.53 -5.62
CA VAL A 94 23.56 7.42 -6.28
C VAL A 94 22.67 6.38 -5.59
N LEU A 95 23.22 5.23 -5.21
CA LEU A 95 22.50 4.23 -4.42
C LEU A 95 22.08 4.77 -3.05
N GLU A 96 22.92 5.57 -2.41
CA GLU A 96 22.58 6.25 -1.13
C GLU A 96 21.38 7.18 -1.31
N GLN A 97 21.39 8.00 -2.36
CA GLN A 97 20.27 8.89 -2.69
C GLN A 97 18.98 8.12 -2.97
N LEU A 98 19.05 7.06 -3.79
CA LEU A 98 17.89 6.20 -4.07
C LEU A 98 17.37 5.49 -2.82
N ALA A 99 18.27 5.05 -1.94
CA ALA A 99 17.88 4.45 -0.66
C ALA A 99 17.13 5.45 0.22
N GLN A 100 17.62 6.68 0.31
CA GLN A 100 16.98 7.75 1.07
C GLN A 100 15.57 8.06 0.53
N GLU A 101 15.43 8.21 -0.79
CA GLU A 101 14.12 8.46 -1.43
C GLU A 101 13.11 7.33 -1.15
N LEU A 102 13.57 6.08 -1.20
CA LEU A 102 12.73 4.92 -0.91
C LEU A 102 12.34 4.85 0.58
N GLU A 103 13.25 5.20 1.48
CA GLU A 103 12.99 5.28 2.92
C GLU A 103 11.97 6.36 3.25
N ASP A 104 12.15 7.55 2.69
CA ASP A 104 11.24 8.67 2.89
C ASP A 104 9.83 8.37 2.36
N ALA A 105 9.72 7.75 1.18
CA ALA A 105 8.46 7.29 0.63
C ALA A 105 7.78 6.23 1.52
N THR A 106 8.56 5.30 2.07
CA THR A 106 8.07 4.25 2.96
C THR A 106 7.63 4.82 4.31
N ALA A 107 8.43 5.72 4.88
CA ALA A 107 8.13 6.41 6.13
C ALA A 107 6.87 7.28 6.02
N LEU A 108 6.71 8.01 4.91
CA LEU A 108 5.52 8.82 4.65
C LEU A 108 4.26 7.94 4.56
N LYS A 109 4.34 6.81 3.86
CA LYS A 109 3.24 5.85 3.78
C LYS A 109 2.83 5.31 5.14
N SER A 110 3.79 4.97 5.98
CA SER A 110 3.56 4.50 7.35
C SER A 110 2.92 5.58 8.23
N LYS A 111 3.40 6.81 8.15
CA LYS A 111 2.84 7.96 8.87
C LYS A 111 1.39 8.24 8.45
N LEU A 112 1.10 8.23 7.15
CA LEU A 112 -0.24 8.44 6.64
C LEU A 112 -1.21 7.33 7.08
N ALA A 113 -0.77 6.06 7.03
CA ALA A 113 -1.57 4.93 7.50
C ALA A 113 -1.87 5.04 9.01
N GLY A 114 -0.89 5.44 9.81
CA GLY A 114 -1.08 5.68 11.24
C GLY A 114 -2.02 6.86 11.53
N ALA A 115 -1.89 7.96 10.78
CA ALA A 115 -2.74 9.12 10.94
C ALA A 115 -4.21 8.86 10.54
N ALA A 116 -4.46 7.95 9.60
CA ALA A 116 -5.81 7.59 9.16
C ALA A 116 -6.54 6.68 10.17
N LEU A 117 -5.84 6.06 11.09
CA LEU A 117 -6.41 5.13 12.07
C LEU A 117 -7.40 5.85 13.01
N TYR A 118 -7.03 7.02 13.54
CA TYR A 118 -7.87 7.78 14.46
C TYR A 118 -9.19 8.23 13.83
N PRO A 119 -9.22 8.92 12.66
CA PRO A 119 -10.47 9.25 11.98
C PRO A 119 -11.33 8.03 11.66
N SER A 120 -10.74 6.91 11.30
CA SER A 120 -11.48 5.67 11.00
C SER A 120 -12.21 5.14 12.24
N ILE A 121 -11.56 5.12 13.41
CA ILE A 121 -12.17 4.69 14.66
C ILE A 121 -13.34 5.61 15.05
N VAL A 122 -13.14 6.93 14.93
CA VAL A 122 -14.20 7.91 15.23
C VAL A 122 -15.41 7.75 14.30
N CYS A 123 -15.18 7.59 13.00
CA CYS A 123 -16.25 7.35 12.03
C CYS A 123 -17.02 6.06 12.35
N VAL A 124 -16.34 4.96 12.63
CA VAL A 124 -16.98 3.67 12.99
C VAL A 124 -17.82 3.84 14.25
N PHE A 125 -17.28 4.50 15.28
CA PHE A 125 -18.00 4.73 16.52
C PHE A 125 -19.24 5.62 16.32
N ALA A 126 -19.12 6.68 15.52
CA ALA A 126 -20.24 7.56 15.19
C ALA A 126 -21.37 6.81 14.45
N VAL A 127 -21.00 5.96 13.49
CA VAL A 127 -21.97 5.14 12.76
C VAL A 127 -22.68 4.16 13.71
N ILE A 128 -21.95 3.50 14.59
CA ILE A 128 -22.53 2.58 15.59
C ILE A 128 -23.52 3.34 16.50
N MET A 129 -23.14 4.52 16.97
CA MET A 129 -24.02 5.34 17.83
C MET A 129 -25.30 5.78 17.10
N ILE A 130 -25.18 6.22 15.85
CA ILE A 130 -26.35 6.61 15.03
C ILE A 130 -27.28 5.40 14.84
N LEU A 131 -26.72 4.24 14.49
CA LEU A 131 -27.50 3.01 14.33
C LEU A 131 -28.19 2.59 15.63
N PHE A 132 -27.49 2.69 16.76
CA PHE A 132 -28.08 2.41 18.07
C PHE A 132 -29.26 3.35 18.40
N LEU A 133 -29.06 4.66 18.22
CA LEU A 133 -30.12 5.64 18.46
C LEU A 133 -31.33 5.40 17.55
N MET A 134 -31.12 5.17 16.26
CA MET A 134 -32.19 4.93 15.30
C MET A 134 -32.93 3.61 15.54
N THR A 135 -32.21 2.56 16.00
CA THR A 135 -32.82 1.24 16.21
C THR A 135 -33.51 1.10 17.56
N TYR A 136 -32.98 1.76 18.58
CA TYR A 136 -33.44 1.57 19.97
C TYR A 136 -34.21 2.78 20.52
N VAL A 137 -33.64 3.97 20.43
CA VAL A 137 -34.19 5.18 21.07
C VAL A 137 -35.39 5.72 20.32
N VAL A 138 -35.30 5.82 18.99
CA VAL A 138 -36.38 6.38 18.17
C VAL A 138 -37.71 5.62 18.31
N PRO A 139 -37.74 4.26 18.26
CA PRO A 139 -38.98 3.50 18.50
C PRO A 139 -39.54 3.66 19.90
N GLN A 140 -38.69 3.76 20.93
CA GLN A 140 -39.17 3.97 22.30
C GLN A 140 -39.88 5.32 22.46
N VAL A 141 -39.31 6.38 21.91
CA VAL A 141 -39.90 7.73 21.92
C VAL A 141 -41.21 7.73 21.14
N ALA A 142 -41.23 7.11 19.96
CA ALA A 142 -42.44 7.00 19.14
C ALA A 142 -43.59 6.27 19.87
N ASN A 143 -43.29 5.20 20.63
CA ASN A 143 -44.29 4.47 21.41
C ASN A 143 -44.88 5.28 22.58
N VAL A 144 -44.10 6.19 23.18
CA VAL A 144 -44.58 7.07 24.23
C VAL A 144 -45.58 8.09 23.66
N PHE A 145 -45.33 8.65 22.48
CA PHE A 145 -46.23 9.59 21.82
C PHE A 145 -47.50 8.92 21.26
N ASN A 146 -47.42 7.67 20.80
CA ASN A 146 -48.62 6.94 20.32
C ASN A 146 -49.63 6.60 21.42
N LYS A 147 -49.22 6.60 22.69
CA LYS A 147 -50.16 6.41 23.82
C LYS A 147 -50.93 7.64 24.24
N GLY A 148 -50.64 8.79 23.66
CA GLY A 148 -51.28 10.05 24.02
C GLY A 148 -52.10 10.64 22.87
N ASP A 149 -53.06 9.99 22.29
CA ASP A 149 -54.17 10.43 21.39
C ASP A 149 -53.94 11.74 20.61
N ARG A 150 -52.73 12.13 20.29
CA ARG A 150 -52.34 13.29 19.52
C ARG A 150 -51.68 12.85 18.21
N ALA A 151 -52.24 13.37 17.10
CA ALA A 151 -51.69 13.19 15.77
C ALA A 151 -50.20 13.52 15.77
N LEU A 152 -49.39 12.57 15.29
CA LEU A 152 -47.96 12.72 15.17
C LEU A 152 -47.62 13.93 14.31
N PRO A 153 -46.77 14.87 14.77
CA PRO A 153 -46.27 15.93 13.91
C PRO A 153 -45.63 15.34 12.66
N THR A 154 -45.80 15.97 11.51
CA THR A 154 -45.28 15.50 10.20
C THR A 154 -43.80 15.18 10.25
N LEU A 155 -43.06 15.87 11.11
CA LEU A 155 -41.64 15.63 11.35
C LEU A 155 -41.36 14.24 11.94
N THR A 156 -42.21 13.77 12.86
CA THR A 156 -42.07 12.46 13.51
C THR A 156 -42.41 11.31 12.53
N ALA A 157 -43.38 11.54 11.64
CA ALA A 157 -43.73 10.59 10.58
C ALA A 157 -42.56 10.44 9.58
N ILE A 158 -41.91 11.55 9.22
CA ILE A 158 -40.69 11.51 8.36
C ILE A 158 -39.55 10.77 9.06
N MET A 159 -39.32 11.04 10.35
CA MET A 159 -38.26 10.34 11.13
C MET A 159 -38.53 8.84 11.26
N LEU A 160 -39.80 8.45 11.45
CA LEU A 160 -40.17 7.03 11.50
C LEU A 160 -39.97 6.33 10.16
N THR A 161 -40.31 6.99 9.04
CA THR A 161 -40.07 6.45 7.69
C THR A 161 -38.56 6.31 7.45
N PHE A 162 -37.76 7.28 7.85
CA PHE A 162 -36.31 7.23 7.77
C PHE A 162 -35.73 6.10 8.64
N SER A 163 -36.25 5.91 9.85
CA SER A 163 -35.86 4.85 10.78
C SER A 163 -36.19 3.45 10.22
N THR A 164 -37.36 3.26 9.60
CA THR A 164 -37.73 2.00 8.97
C THR A 164 -36.88 1.68 7.73
N VAL A 165 -36.55 2.68 6.92
CA VAL A 165 -35.64 2.52 5.79
C VAL A 165 -34.24 2.10 6.28
N ILE A 166 -33.70 2.78 7.28
CA ILE A 166 -32.38 2.40 7.86
C ILE A 166 -32.44 1.00 8.47
N ARG A 167 -33.51 0.66 9.17
CA ARG A 167 -33.68 -0.66 9.78
C ARG A 167 -33.85 -1.79 8.76
N THR A 168 -34.45 -1.50 7.60
CA THR A 168 -34.62 -2.48 6.52
C THR A 168 -33.34 -2.61 5.68
N TYR A 169 -32.60 -1.53 5.50
CA TYR A 169 -31.42 -1.48 4.63
C TYR A 169 -30.10 -1.35 5.38
N TRP A 170 -30.08 -1.57 6.70
CA TRP A 170 -28.85 -1.45 7.51
C TRP A 170 -27.70 -2.35 7.00
N TRP A 171 -28.04 -3.53 6.50
CA TRP A 171 -27.07 -4.46 5.91
C TRP A 171 -26.51 -3.94 4.57
N LEU A 172 -27.31 -3.18 3.80
CA LEU A 172 -26.84 -2.48 2.59
C LEU A 172 -25.87 -1.35 2.95
N LEU A 173 -26.17 -0.58 3.99
CA LEU A 173 -25.28 0.47 4.48
C LEU A 173 -23.98 -0.11 5.08
N ALA A 174 -24.08 -1.20 5.82
CA ALA A 174 -22.92 -1.94 6.31
C ALA A 174 -22.11 -2.56 5.16
N GLY A 175 -22.78 -3.11 4.16
CA GLY A 175 -22.16 -3.64 2.95
C GLY A 175 -21.48 -2.54 2.12
N LEU A 176 -22.11 -1.38 1.98
CA LEU A 176 -21.53 -0.22 1.27
C LEU A 176 -20.29 0.33 2.00
N GLY A 177 -20.36 0.43 3.33
CA GLY A 177 -19.22 0.83 4.17
C GLY A 177 -18.06 -0.18 4.06
N PHE A 178 -18.34 -1.47 4.11
CA PHE A 178 -17.36 -2.53 3.93
C PHE A 178 -16.79 -2.53 2.49
N ALA A 179 -17.64 -2.35 1.48
CA ALA A 179 -17.21 -2.21 0.09
C ALA A 179 -16.35 -0.96 -0.12
N ALA A 180 -16.68 0.17 0.50
CA ALA A 180 -15.87 1.39 0.44
C ALA A 180 -14.49 1.19 1.09
N ILE A 181 -14.43 0.50 2.23
CA ILE A 181 -13.16 0.18 2.90
C ILE A 181 -12.35 -0.82 2.07
N THR A 182 -12.98 -1.85 1.52
CA THR A 182 -12.30 -2.85 0.67
C THR A 182 -11.87 -2.27 -0.67
N THR A 183 -12.67 -1.41 -1.31
CA THR A 183 -12.29 -0.72 -2.55
C THR A 183 -11.18 0.29 -2.28
N LEU A 184 -11.22 1.01 -1.16
CA LEU A 184 -10.15 1.92 -0.77
C LEU A 184 -8.86 1.14 -0.48
N SER A 185 -8.92 0.05 0.26
CA SER A 185 -7.77 -0.82 0.52
C SER A 185 -7.28 -1.51 -0.76
N TRP A 186 -8.18 -1.83 -1.69
CA TRP A 186 -7.84 -2.41 -2.98
C TRP A 186 -7.24 -1.38 -3.95
N LEU A 187 -7.76 -0.14 -3.97
CA LEU A 187 -7.15 0.99 -4.69
C LEU A 187 -5.75 1.31 -4.15
N TYR A 188 -5.55 1.31 -2.84
CA TYR A 188 -4.23 1.43 -2.24
C TYR A 188 -3.32 0.23 -2.57
N ARG A 189 -3.88 -0.95 -2.78
CA ARG A 189 -3.15 -2.11 -3.31
C ARG A 189 -2.90 -2.04 -4.82
N GLN A 190 -3.84 -1.49 -5.60
CA GLN A 190 -3.70 -1.41 -7.06
C GLN A 190 -2.80 -0.27 -7.53
N GLU A 191 -2.65 0.82 -6.80
CA GLU A 191 -1.63 1.83 -7.13
C GLU A 191 -0.21 1.25 -7.05
N THR A 192 -0.03 0.15 -6.34
CA THR A 192 1.19 -0.66 -6.42
C THR A 192 1.17 -1.67 -7.57
N SER A 193 0.03 -1.90 -8.24
CA SER A 193 -0.10 -2.91 -9.31
C SER A 193 -0.55 -2.37 -10.68
N GLY A 194 -0.99 -1.13 -10.78
CA GLY A 194 -1.78 -0.64 -11.93
C GLY A 194 -1.14 0.39 -12.83
N ARG A 195 0.14 0.22 -13.22
CA ARG A 195 0.69 0.93 -14.39
C ARG A 195 1.28 -0.01 -15.43
N VAL A 196 0.66 -1.16 -15.65
CA VAL A 196 1.04 -2.03 -16.76
C VAL A 196 -0.23 -2.55 -17.42
N GLY A 197 -0.72 -1.84 -18.38
CA GLY A 197 -1.83 -2.31 -19.19
C GLY A 197 -2.38 -1.26 -20.15
N ARG A 198 -1.50 -0.51 -20.81
CA ARG A 198 -1.93 0.24 -21.98
C ARG A 198 -0.73 0.69 -22.82
N ARG A 199 -0.18 -0.23 -23.59
CA ARG A 199 0.50 0.04 -24.86
C ARG A 199 0.93 -1.27 -25.52
N THR A 200 -0.02 -1.92 -26.15
CA THR A 200 0.19 -2.71 -27.33
C THR A 200 -1.09 -2.57 -28.13
N ASP A 201 -1.11 -1.59 -29.02
CA ASP A 201 -1.88 -1.57 -30.26
C ASP A 201 -1.62 -0.22 -30.93
N ALA A 202 -0.55 -0.19 -31.75
CA ALA A 202 -0.42 0.61 -32.97
C ALA A 202 0.89 0.21 -33.66
#